data_4253c6882c4adfcd8c9643546fc331f8
#
_entry.id   4253c6882c4adfcd8c9643546fc331f8
#
_cell.length_a   1.000
_cell.length_b   1.000
_cell.length_c   1.000
_cell.angle_alpha   90.00
_cell.angle_beta   90.00
_cell.angle_gamma   90.00
#
_symmetry.space_group_name_H-M   'P 1'
#
loop_
_entity.id
_entity.type
_entity.pdbx_description
1 polymer ?
#
loop_
_entity_poly.entity_id
_entity_poly.type
_entity_poly.pdbx_seq_one_letter_code
_entity_poly.pdbx_strand_id
1 'polypeptide(L)'
;MRSRISVPPIAALLALCSAPAWSATTTFTDSYMGSGSGAACDTAYAISGVAPDDGVQHPLFIYLVGTSETYNNAQAMAAVKGMAARGFVAATVQYHSEVFGTCSDIAKKAACVFKPSSTNSAVSKLCVRGDCSKGIVVGGFSQGSIVSILAKNTEPRVKAAYGMGALNAYGTYNMAACMNNGKHKLAAKNLRIVNGEKDFFGGGMASRVRVASIAVTAKSCASSAYSCLNANGSGWLMVRNNEVTDKSADHCYQRKSNDCFGSESIVDPKWQTGRASWALPANMNWLKTFAMP
;
A
#
# COMPACT_ATOMS: atom_id res chain seq x y z
N MET A 1 29.03 69.65 -21.92
CA MET A 1 28.63 68.98 -20.69
C MET A 1 28.15 67.56 -21.04
N ARG A 2 28.90 66.51 -20.72
CA ARG A 2 28.53 65.13 -20.93
C ARG A 2 28.17 64.51 -19.58
N SER A 3 26.90 64.26 -19.37
CA SER A 3 26.38 63.57 -18.14
C SER A 3 26.76 62.09 -18.20
N ARG A 4 27.44 61.58 -17.17
CA ARG A 4 27.72 60.15 -16.97
C ARG A 4 26.60 59.57 -16.14
N ILE A 5 25.85 58.62 -16.71
CA ILE A 5 24.85 57.83 -16.00
C ILE A 5 25.61 56.67 -15.34
N SER A 6 25.59 56.68 -14.02
CA SER A 6 26.12 55.58 -13.19
C SER A 6 25.04 54.51 -13.04
N VAL A 7 25.30 53.28 -13.49
CA VAL A 7 24.42 52.12 -13.30
C VAL A 7 24.88 51.39 -12.02
N PRO A 8 24.00 51.13 -11.04
CA PRO A 8 24.38 50.38 -9.87
C PRO A 8 24.55 48.90 -10.19
N PRO A 9 25.44 48.18 -9.50
CA PRO A 9 25.62 46.72 -9.71
C PRO A 9 24.41 45.96 -9.16
N ILE A 10 23.84 45.09 -10.03
CA ILE A 10 22.82 44.13 -9.65
C ILE A 10 23.51 43.00 -8.89
N ALA A 11 23.31 42.94 -7.59
CA ALA A 11 23.71 41.80 -6.75
C ALA A 11 22.78 40.60 -7.08
N ALA A 12 23.30 39.60 -7.79
CA ALA A 12 22.60 38.36 -8.05
C ALA A 12 22.56 37.54 -6.73
N LEU A 13 21.38 37.45 -6.11
CA LEU A 13 21.11 36.51 -5.03
C LEU A 13 21.07 35.10 -5.64
N LEU A 14 22.13 34.33 -5.45
CA LEU A 14 22.15 32.89 -5.68
C LEU A 14 21.29 32.21 -4.59
N ALA A 15 20.04 31.93 -4.91
CA ALA A 15 19.21 31.03 -4.09
C ALA A 15 19.79 29.61 -4.23
N LEU A 16 20.53 29.18 -3.22
CA LEU A 16 20.92 27.78 -3.07
C LEU A 16 19.65 26.94 -2.83
N CYS A 17 19.13 26.36 -3.91
CA CYS A 17 18.16 25.27 -3.81
C CYS A 17 18.88 24.07 -3.17
N SER A 18 18.81 23.96 -1.83
CA SER A 18 19.22 22.74 -1.15
C SER A 18 18.26 21.63 -1.61
N ALA A 19 18.76 20.69 -2.42
CA ALA A 19 18.06 19.44 -2.66
C ALA A 19 17.79 18.78 -1.29
N PRO A 20 16.58 18.22 -1.06
CA PRO A 20 16.32 17.53 0.19
C PRO A 20 17.35 16.42 0.35
N ALA A 21 18.17 16.51 1.38
CA ALA A 21 19.08 15.45 1.76
C ALA A 21 18.23 14.21 2.07
N TRP A 22 18.44 13.12 1.34
CA TRP A 22 17.80 11.85 1.64
C TRP A 22 18.32 11.40 3.00
N SER A 23 17.45 11.31 3.99
CA SER A 23 17.84 10.78 5.30
C SER A 23 18.41 9.38 5.12
N ALA A 24 19.51 9.07 5.78
CA ALA A 24 19.99 7.70 5.89
C ALA A 24 18.85 6.83 6.43
N THR A 25 18.82 5.57 6.05
CA THR A 25 17.80 4.63 6.54
C THR A 25 18.46 3.42 7.16
N THR A 26 17.90 2.92 8.25
CA THR A 26 18.32 1.67 8.91
C THR A 26 17.28 0.59 8.71
N THR A 27 17.73 -0.66 8.57
CA THR A 27 16.87 -1.84 8.57
C THR A 27 16.66 -2.34 9.98
N PHE A 28 15.49 -2.93 10.24
CA PHE A 28 15.21 -3.60 11.50
C PHE A 28 14.38 -4.87 11.30
N THR A 29 14.46 -5.76 12.26
CA THR A 29 13.58 -6.94 12.39
C THR A 29 12.95 -6.94 13.76
N ASP A 30 11.78 -7.57 13.87
CA ASP A 30 11.04 -7.75 15.13
C ASP A 30 10.09 -8.93 14.98
N SER A 31 9.31 -9.23 16.01
CA SER A 31 8.27 -10.24 15.98
C SER A 31 7.04 -9.80 16.74
N TYR A 32 5.90 -10.39 16.41
CA TYR A 32 4.63 -10.17 17.06
C TYR A 32 3.82 -11.46 17.13
N MET A 33 2.70 -11.48 17.88
CA MET A 33 1.83 -12.64 17.98
C MET A 33 0.65 -12.50 17.02
N GLY A 34 0.70 -13.23 15.90
CA GLY A 34 -0.36 -13.31 14.91
C GLY A 34 -1.27 -14.52 15.10
N SER A 35 -2.33 -14.63 14.29
CA SER A 35 -3.16 -15.82 14.27
C SER A 35 -2.47 -16.92 13.46
N GLY A 36 -2.29 -18.10 14.05
CA GLY A 36 -1.93 -19.32 13.34
C GLY A 36 -3.13 -19.90 12.57
N SER A 37 -3.21 -21.23 12.48
CA SER A 37 -4.33 -21.96 11.85
C SER A 37 -5.67 -21.78 12.57
N GLY A 38 -5.65 -21.25 13.79
CA GLY A 38 -6.82 -20.95 14.63
C GLY A 38 -7.17 -19.46 14.66
N ALA A 39 -8.09 -19.09 15.54
CA ALA A 39 -8.56 -17.71 15.71
C ALA A 39 -7.74 -16.90 16.73
N ALA A 40 -6.81 -17.53 17.44
CA ALA A 40 -6.02 -16.90 18.49
C ALA A 40 -4.80 -16.17 17.91
N CYS A 41 -4.42 -15.05 18.55
CA CYS A 41 -3.16 -14.35 18.23
C CYS A 41 -2.04 -14.96 19.09
N ASP A 42 -1.66 -16.19 18.79
CA ASP A 42 -0.79 -17.08 19.61
C ASP A 42 0.47 -17.57 18.87
N THR A 43 0.60 -17.26 17.58
CA THR A 43 1.73 -17.69 16.78
C THR A 43 2.70 -16.50 16.57
N ALA A 44 4.00 -16.73 16.83
CA ALA A 44 5.02 -15.73 16.58
C ALA A 44 5.26 -15.55 15.07
N TYR A 45 5.11 -14.33 14.60
CA TYR A 45 5.34 -13.93 13.22
C TYR A 45 6.38 -12.83 13.13
N ALA A 46 7.13 -12.84 12.03
CA ALA A 46 8.22 -11.92 11.80
C ALA A 46 7.74 -10.55 11.29
N ILE A 47 8.52 -9.53 11.61
CA ILE A 47 8.44 -8.17 11.07
C ILE A 47 9.78 -7.85 10.42
N SER A 48 9.76 -7.25 9.22
CA SER A 48 10.95 -6.71 8.57
C SER A 48 10.67 -5.28 8.12
N GLY A 49 11.54 -4.35 8.45
CA GLY A 49 11.27 -2.95 8.18
C GLY A 49 12.52 -2.11 7.90
N VAL A 50 12.24 -0.87 7.48
CA VAL A 50 13.20 0.18 7.22
C VAL A 50 12.67 1.47 7.85
N ALA A 51 13.53 2.20 8.55
CA ALA A 51 13.19 3.47 9.18
C ALA A 51 14.20 4.56 8.77
N PRO A 52 13.78 5.84 8.68
CA PRO A 52 14.72 6.94 8.61
C PRO A 52 15.64 6.95 9.84
N ASP A 53 16.90 7.34 9.62
CA ASP A 53 17.93 7.44 10.66
C ASP A 53 18.30 8.92 10.84
N ASP A 54 17.35 9.71 11.32
CA ASP A 54 17.48 11.15 11.49
C ASP A 54 17.11 11.62 12.90
N GLY A 55 16.84 10.67 13.81
CA GLY A 55 16.46 10.97 15.20
C GLY A 55 15.04 11.56 15.38
N VAL A 56 14.26 11.64 14.30
CA VAL A 56 12.88 12.15 14.32
C VAL A 56 11.88 11.00 14.45
N GLN A 57 10.77 11.24 15.13
CA GLN A 57 9.67 10.30 15.20
C GLN A 57 8.80 10.40 13.92
N HIS A 58 8.64 9.30 13.22
CA HIS A 58 7.97 9.20 11.92
C HIS A 58 6.63 8.47 11.99
N PRO A 59 5.65 8.80 11.13
CA PRO A 59 4.42 8.02 11.00
C PRO A 59 4.71 6.60 10.51
N LEU A 60 3.72 5.71 10.62
CA LEU A 60 3.88 4.29 10.34
C LEU A 60 3.26 3.90 8.99
N PHE A 61 3.99 3.07 8.25
CA PHE A 61 3.47 2.32 7.10
C PHE A 61 3.61 0.82 7.33
N ILE A 62 2.53 0.05 7.09
CA ILE A 62 2.54 -1.41 7.15
C ILE A 62 2.09 -1.98 5.80
N TYR A 63 2.89 -2.91 5.26
CA TYR A 63 2.59 -3.65 4.04
C TYR A 63 2.28 -5.11 4.34
N LEU A 64 1.29 -5.67 3.63
CA LEU A 64 0.82 -7.05 3.77
C LEU A 64 0.83 -7.75 2.41
N VAL A 65 1.45 -8.93 2.38
CA VAL A 65 1.59 -9.76 1.17
C VAL A 65 0.30 -10.53 0.83
N GLY A 66 0.25 -11.13 -0.35
CA GLY A 66 -0.83 -12.00 -0.79
C GLY A 66 -0.80 -13.40 -0.17
N THR A 67 -1.73 -14.25 -0.62
CA THR A 67 -1.86 -15.64 -0.16
C THR A 67 -0.60 -16.44 -0.49
N SER A 68 -0.06 -17.14 0.51
CA SER A 68 1.13 -18.00 0.42
C SER A 68 2.41 -17.29 -0.04
N GLU A 69 2.43 -15.96 -0.04
CA GLU A 69 3.63 -15.20 -0.38
C GLU A 69 4.58 -15.07 0.81
N THR A 70 5.88 -15.00 0.50
CA THR A 70 6.92 -14.68 1.47
C THR A 70 6.75 -13.22 1.93
N TYR A 71 6.59 -13.00 3.23
CA TYR A 71 6.23 -11.69 3.80
C TYR A 71 7.20 -10.56 3.46
N ASN A 72 8.47 -10.88 3.27
CA ASN A 72 9.54 -9.93 2.92
C ASN A 72 10.04 -10.12 1.46
N ASN A 73 9.19 -10.56 0.55
CA ASN A 73 9.50 -10.69 -0.86
C ASN A 73 9.90 -9.35 -1.51
N ALA A 74 10.43 -9.38 -2.72
CA ALA A 74 10.94 -8.20 -3.42
C ALA A 74 9.88 -7.09 -3.57
N GLN A 75 8.62 -7.45 -3.83
CA GLN A 75 7.49 -6.52 -3.94
C GLN A 75 7.21 -5.82 -2.61
N ALA A 76 7.12 -6.58 -1.51
CA ALA A 76 6.90 -6.04 -0.18
C ALA A 76 8.03 -5.09 0.23
N MET A 77 9.28 -5.51 0.01
CA MET A 77 10.45 -4.68 0.33
C MET A 77 10.59 -3.45 -0.56
N ALA A 78 10.10 -3.48 -1.81
CA ALA A 78 10.03 -2.28 -2.64
C ALA A 78 9.05 -1.24 -2.05
N ALA A 79 7.88 -1.68 -1.58
CA ALA A 79 6.91 -0.81 -0.92
C ALA A 79 7.45 -0.24 0.41
N VAL A 80 8.06 -1.08 1.24
CA VAL A 80 8.68 -0.70 2.51
C VAL A 80 9.78 0.35 2.29
N LYS A 81 10.75 0.08 1.42
CA LYS A 81 11.83 1.03 1.08
C LYS A 81 11.27 2.31 0.49
N GLY A 82 10.25 2.20 -0.38
CA GLY A 82 9.58 3.34 -0.98
C GLY A 82 8.94 4.28 0.04
N MET A 83 8.31 3.75 1.10
CA MET A 83 7.72 4.56 2.16
C MET A 83 8.75 5.08 3.15
N ALA A 84 9.78 4.29 3.50
CA ALA A 84 10.89 4.77 4.34
C ALA A 84 11.58 5.99 3.71
N ALA A 85 11.84 5.96 2.40
CA ALA A 85 12.37 7.10 1.65
C ALA A 85 11.44 8.33 1.64
N ARG A 86 10.19 8.20 2.10
CA ARG A 86 9.22 9.29 2.25
C ARG A 86 9.02 9.74 3.69
N GLY A 87 9.86 9.29 4.59
CA GLY A 87 9.84 9.67 5.99
C GLY A 87 8.85 8.86 6.83
N PHE A 88 8.74 7.56 6.60
CA PHE A 88 7.93 6.65 7.42
C PHE A 88 8.81 5.59 8.09
N VAL A 89 8.46 5.20 9.30
CA VAL A 89 8.82 3.86 9.78
C VAL A 89 7.97 2.90 8.98
N ALA A 90 8.60 2.11 8.11
CA ALA A 90 7.91 1.26 7.15
C ALA A 90 8.27 -0.21 7.38
N ALA A 91 7.26 -1.07 7.44
CA ALA A 91 7.48 -2.50 7.66
C ALA A 91 6.53 -3.36 6.83
N THR A 92 6.99 -4.54 6.48
CA THR A 92 6.14 -5.67 6.10
C THR A 92 6.05 -6.64 7.26
N VAL A 93 4.89 -7.27 7.43
CA VAL A 93 4.64 -8.21 8.51
C VAL A 93 4.17 -9.54 7.97
N GLN A 94 4.74 -10.62 8.51
CA GLN A 94 4.24 -11.96 8.28
C GLN A 94 2.87 -12.11 8.96
N TYR A 95 1.98 -12.89 8.39
CA TYR A 95 0.70 -13.27 8.99
C TYR A 95 0.29 -14.64 8.42
N HIS A 96 -0.77 -15.25 8.93
CA HIS A 96 -1.27 -16.52 8.39
C HIS A 96 -1.90 -16.34 7.00
N SER A 97 -1.03 -16.18 5.99
CA SER A 97 -1.41 -15.94 4.59
C SER A 97 -1.64 -17.22 3.79
N GLU A 98 -1.23 -18.37 4.29
CA GLU A 98 -1.30 -19.67 3.59
C GLU A 98 -2.73 -20.09 3.28
N VAL A 99 -3.68 -19.70 4.12
CA VAL A 99 -5.11 -19.93 3.93
C VAL A 99 -5.80 -18.61 3.64
N PHE A 100 -6.59 -18.52 2.55
CA PHE A 100 -7.33 -17.31 2.23
C PHE A 100 -8.45 -17.06 3.25
N GLY A 101 -9.48 -17.90 3.27
CA GLY A 101 -10.57 -17.84 4.23
C GLY A 101 -11.72 -16.90 3.86
N THR A 102 -12.70 -16.82 4.77
CA THR A 102 -13.88 -15.96 4.66
C THR A 102 -13.59 -14.53 5.16
N CYS A 103 -14.54 -13.61 5.00
CA CYS A 103 -14.48 -12.27 5.61
C CYS A 103 -14.21 -12.32 7.12
N SER A 104 -14.80 -13.29 7.83
CA SER A 104 -14.57 -13.47 9.27
C SER A 104 -13.13 -13.85 9.58
N ASP A 105 -12.57 -14.79 8.79
CA ASP A 105 -11.19 -15.25 9.01
C ASP A 105 -10.18 -14.12 8.71
N ILE A 106 -10.39 -13.39 7.63
CA ILE A 106 -9.55 -12.21 7.30
C ILE A 106 -9.67 -11.13 8.37
N ALA A 107 -10.86 -10.88 8.91
CA ALA A 107 -11.05 -9.91 10.00
C ALA A 107 -10.29 -10.31 11.28
N LYS A 108 -10.22 -11.62 11.61
CA LYS A 108 -9.40 -12.12 12.73
C LYS A 108 -7.91 -11.87 12.48
N LYS A 109 -7.41 -12.12 11.26
CA LYS A 109 -6.02 -11.83 10.87
C LYS A 109 -5.74 -10.33 11.02
N ALA A 110 -6.62 -9.47 10.51
CA ALA A 110 -6.50 -8.03 10.66
C ALA A 110 -6.49 -7.60 12.14
N ALA A 111 -7.31 -8.21 12.98
CA ALA A 111 -7.32 -7.93 14.41
C ALA A 111 -5.99 -8.28 15.09
N CYS A 112 -5.37 -9.42 14.78
CA CYS A 112 -4.06 -9.78 15.33
C CYS A 112 -2.96 -8.80 14.91
N VAL A 113 -2.95 -8.37 13.66
CA VAL A 113 -1.96 -7.42 13.16
C VAL A 113 -2.18 -6.02 13.77
N PHE A 114 -3.43 -5.55 13.86
CA PHE A 114 -3.75 -4.13 14.07
C PHE A 114 -4.42 -3.80 15.42
N LYS A 115 -4.57 -4.72 16.36
CA LYS A 115 -5.24 -4.42 17.63
C LYS A 115 -4.33 -3.63 18.58
N PRO A 116 -4.59 -2.32 18.80
CA PRO A 116 -3.69 -1.47 19.59
C PRO A 116 -3.71 -1.79 21.10
N SER A 117 -4.79 -2.40 21.58
CA SER A 117 -4.88 -2.83 22.98
C SER A 117 -4.12 -4.13 23.30
N SER A 118 -3.58 -4.79 22.27
CA SER A 118 -2.71 -5.94 22.44
C SER A 118 -1.25 -5.52 22.34
N THR A 119 -0.49 -5.61 23.41
CA THR A 119 0.95 -5.31 23.42
C THR A 119 1.75 -6.21 22.47
N ASN A 120 1.16 -7.33 22.05
CA ASN A 120 1.77 -8.31 21.19
C ASN A 120 1.34 -8.21 19.71
N SER A 121 0.50 -7.24 19.33
CA SER A 121 0.14 -7.02 17.92
C SER A 121 1.30 -6.35 17.14
N ALA A 122 1.32 -6.54 15.81
CA ALA A 122 2.34 -5.89 14.97
C ALA A 122 2.30 -4.38 15.09
N VAL A 123 1.09 -3.76 15.11
CA VAL A 123 0.96 -2.31 15.25
C VAL A 123 1.53 -1.81 16.57
N SER A 124 1.32 -2.53 17.68
CA SER A 124 1.87 -2.13 18.98
C SER A 124 3.39 -2.20 19.02
N LYS A 125 3.99 -3.25 18.42
CA LYS A 125 5.46 -3.37 18.29
C LYS A 125 6.03 -2.24 17.43
N LEU A 126 5.38 -1.93 16.31
CA LEU A 126 5.84 -0.90 15.38
C LEU A 126 5.63 0.52 15.91
N CYS A 127 4.59 0.78 16.71
CA CYS A 127 4.36 2.08 17.34
C CYS A 127 5.40 2.45 18.43
N VAL A 128 6.22 1.49 18.88
CA VAL A 128 7.39 1.78 19.73
C VAL A 128 8.52 2.42 18.92
N ARG A 129 8.59 2.09 17.61
CA ARG A 129 9.63 2.60 16.69
C ARG A 129 9.23 3.88 15.98
N GLY A 130 7.93 4.07 15.77
CA GLY A 130 7.37 5.23 15.07
C GLY A 130 6.31 5.94 15.89
N ASP A 131 5.98 7.16 15.50
CA ASP A 131 4.89 7.94 16.10
C ASP A 131 3.55 7.64 15.42
N CYS A 132 2.84 6.67 15.94
CA CYS A 132 1.52 6.31 15.43
C CYS A 132 0.44 7.39 15.66
N SER A 133 0.69 8.41 16.48
CA SER A 133 -0.22 9.55 16.63
C SER A 133 -0.24 10.44 15.39
N LYS A 134 0.88 10.49 14.64
CA LYS A 134 0.98 11.14 13.33
C LYS A 134 0.17 10.42 12.24
N GLY A 135 -0.30 9.21 12.51
CA GLY A 135 -1.12 8.40 11.62
C GLY A 135 -0.43 7.14 11.13
N ILE A 136 -1.26 6.19 10.74
CA ILE A 136 -0.83 4.92 10.14
C ILE A 136 -1.44 4.86 8.75
N VAL A 137 -0.62 4.53 7.74
CA VAL A 137 -1.11 4.19 6.41
C VAL A 137 -0.72 2.75 6.09
N VAL A 138 -1.56 2.07 5.33
CA VAL A 138 -1.39 0.65 5.08
C VAL A 138 -1.44 0.34 3.60
N GLY A 139 -0.78 -0.73 3.18
CA GLY A 139 -0.86 -1.23 1.83
C GLY A 139 -0.78 -2.74 1.79
N GLY A 140 -1.23 -3.35 0.70
CA GLY A 140 -1.13 -4.79 0.54
C GLY A 140 -1.52 -5.28 -0.84
N PHE A 141 -1.25 -6.55 -1.06
CA PHE A 141 -1.57 -7.25 -2.29
C PHE A 141 -2.53 -8.41 -2.02
N SER A 142 -3.52 -8.64 -2.90
CA SER A 142 -4.44 -9.78 -2.84
C SER A 142 -5.08 -9.92 -1.45
N GLN A 143 -4.92 -11.04 -0.74
CA GLN A 143 -5.36 -11.22 0.65
C GLN A 143 -4.87 -10.09 1.56
N GLY A 144 -3.61 -9.65 1.41
CA GLY A 144 -3.05 -8.55 2.19
C GLY A 144 -3.73 -7.22 1.92
N SER A 145 -4.29 -7.00 0.73
CA SER A 145 -5.09 -5.82 0.43
C SER A 145 -6.39 -5.79 1.25
N ILE A 146 -7.03 -6.94 1.43
CA ILE A 146 -8.24 -7.07 2.25
C ILE A 146 -7.91 -6.80 3.72
N VAL A 147 -6.86 -7.44 4.25
CA VAL A 147 -6.38 -7.22 5.63
C VAL A 147 -6.09 -5.73 5.86
N SER A 148 -5.44 -5.06 4.90
CA SER A 148 -5.13 -3.63 4.95
C SER A 148 -6.39 -2.76 4.98
N ILE A 149 -7.40 -3.06 4.16
CA ILE A 149 -8.66 -2.31 4.13
C ILE A 149 -9.44 -2.49 5.45
N LEU A 150 -9.38 -3.70 6.04
CA LEU A 150 -10.02 -4.00 7.32
C LEU A 150 -9.25 -3.46 8.54
N ALA A 151 -8.00 -3.02 8.39
CA ALA A 151 -7.17 -2.52 9.48
C ALA A 151 -7.87 -1.42 10.30
N LYS A 152 -8.61 -0.51 9.64
CA LYS A 152 -9.38 0.57 10.29
C LYS A 152 -10.46 0.05 11.23
N ASN A 153 -10.92 -1.18 11.09
CA ASN A 153 -11.95 -1.76 11.95
C ASN A 153 -11.44 -1.96 13.38
N THR A 154 -10.13 -2.18 13.55
CA THR A 154 -9.47 -2.45 14.82
C THR A 154 -8.52 -1.33 15.27
N GLU A 155 -7.88 -0.64 14.33
CA GLU A 155 -6.91 0.43 14.59
C GLU A 155 -7.44 1.79 14.08
N PRO A 156 -8.01 2.62 14.95
CA PRO A 156 -8.63 3.88 14.55
C PRO A 156 -7.64 4.91 13.97
N ARG A 157 -6.33 4.78 14.27
CA ARG A 157 -5.28 5.66 13.73
C ARG A 157 -4.93 5.37 12.27
N VAL A 158 -5.41 4.27 11.68
CA VAL A 158 -5.27 4.02 10.23
C VAL A 158 -6.03 5.10 9.46
N LYS A 159 -5.30 5.84 8.62
CA LYS A 159 -5.80 6.99 7.86
C LYS A 159 -6.17 6.65 6.43
N ALA A 160 -5.39 5.81 5.76
CA ALA A 160 -5.63 5.41 4.37
C ALA A 160 -5.09 4.01 4.07
N ALA A 161 -5.66 3.37 3.04
CA ALA A 161 -5.19 2.08 2.53
C ALA A 161 -4.99 2.11 1.01
N TYR A 162 -3.92 1.46 0.56
CA TYR A 162 -3.62 1.15 -0.83
C TYR A 162 -3.71 -0.37 -1.04
N GLY A 163 -4.63 -0.81 -1.90
CA GLY A 163 -4.80 -2.22 -2.24
C GLY A 163 -4.40 -2.53 -3.67
N MET A 164 -3.58 -3.55 -3.89
CA MET A 164 -3.30 -4.16 -5.18
C MET A 164 -4.05 -5.48 -5.30
N GLY A 165 -4.66 -5.76 -6.43
CA GLY A 165 -5.50 -6.94 -6.60
C GLY A 165 -6.65 -6.97 -5.57
N ALA A 166 -7.22 -5.81 -5.25
CA ALA A 166 -8.27 -5.65 -4.25
C ALA A 166 -9.64 -5.79 -4.90
N LEU A 167 -10.26 -6.94 -4.73
CA LEU A 167 -11.54 -7.30 -5.31
C LEU A 167 -12.55 -7.69 -4.23
N ASN A 168 -13.82 -7.76 -4.57
CA ASN A 168 -14.88 -8.24 -3.69
C ASN A 168 -15.25 -9.71 -3.91
N ALA A 169 -14.50 -10.42 -4.76
CA ALA A 169 -14.58 -11.86 -4.95
C ALA A 169 -13.21 -12.41 -5.39
N TYR A 170 -12.89 -13.63 -4.95
CA TYR A 170 -11.65 -14.33 -5.30
C TYR A 170 -11.98 -15.79 -5.54
N GLY A 171 -12.24 -16.15 -6.79
CA GLY A 171 -12.70 -17.47 -7.13
C GLY A 171 -14.02 -17.83 -6.42
N THR A 172 -14.00 -18.81 -5.53
CA THR A 172 -15.16 -19.23 -4.73
C THR A 172 -15.41 -18.37 -3.48
N TYR A 173 -14.45 -17.51 -3.09
CA TYR A 173 -14.57 -16.67 -1.91
C TYR A 173 -15.31 -15.37 -2.24
N ASN A 174 -16.52 -15.23 -1.70
CA ASN A 174 -17.27 -13.97 -1.77
C ASN A 174 -16.86 -13.05 -0.62
N MET A 175 -16.18 -11.96 -0.96
CA MET A 175 -15.68 -10.98 0.00
C MET A 175 -16.57 -9.72 0.07
N ALA A 176 -17.72 -9.69 -0.58
CA ALA A 176 -18.58 -8.52 -0.64
C ALA A 176 -19.03 -8.04 0.77
N ALA A 177 -19.20 -8.99 1.71
CA ALA A 177 -19.63 -8.69 3.08
C ALA A 177 -18.59 -7.87 3.90
N CYS A 178 -17.33 -7.82 3.48
CA CYS A 178 -16.28 -7.05 4.14
C CYS A 178 -15.58 -6.05 3.23
N MET A 179 -15.57 -6.26 1.90
CA MET A 179 -14.85 -5.42 0.96
C MET A 179 -15.70 -4.34 0.31
N ASN A 180 -17.01 -4.55 0.14
CA ASN A 180 -17.85 -3.52 -0.45
C ASN A 180 -17.85 -2.27 0.42
N ASN A 181 -17.93 -1.11 -0.23
CA ASN A 181 -18.00 0.17 0.47
C ASN A 181 -19.13 0.17 1.52
N GLY A 182 -18.81 0.68 2.70
CA GLY A 182 -19.75 0.70 3.85
C GLY A 182 -19.77 -0.59 4.67
N LYS A 183 -19.03 -1.63 4.27
CA LYS A 183 -18.87 -2.88 5.05
C LYS A 183 -17.63 -2.88 5.95
N HIS A 184 -16.79 -1.87 5.84
CA HIS A 184 -15.62 -1.62 6.68
C HIS A 184 -15.58 -0.15 7.13
N LYS A 185 -14.75 0.17 8.14
CA LYS A 185 -14.65 1.52 8.70
C LYS A 185 -13.78 2.49 7.89
N LEU A 186 -13.03 2.00 6.91
CA LEU A 186 -12.21 2.86 6.06
C LEU A 186 -13.13 3.63 5.09
N ALA A 187 -13.07 4.95 5.13
CA ALA A 187 -13.88 5.79 4.24
C ALA A 187 -13.41 5.67 2.78
N ALA A 188 -14.33 5.68 1.82
CA ALA A 188 -14.04 5.59 0.38
C ALA A 188 -13.01 6.65 -0.08
N LYS A 189 -13.05 7.86 0.47
CA LYS A 189 -12.08 8.94 0.20
C LYS A 189 -10.65 8.67 0.70
N ASN A 190 -10.45 7.60 1.46
CA ASN A 190 -9.17 7.19 2.04
C ASN A 190 -8.72 5.83 1.49
N LEU A 191 -9.38 5.33 0.45
CA LEU A 191 -9.09 4.07 -0.20
C LEU A 191 -8.68 4.30 -1.65
N ARG A 192 -7.54 3.72 -2.05
CA ARG A 192 -7.14 3.59 -3.45
C ARG A 192 -6.84 2.12 -3.73
N ILE A 193 -7.42 1.60 -4.82
CA ILE A 193 -7.13 0.25 -5.29
C ILE A 193 -6.60 0.29 -6.72
N VAL A 194 -5.75 -0.71 -7.04
CA VAL A 194 -5.19 -0.90 -8.38
C VAL A 194 -5.33 -2.38 -8.74
N ASN A 195 -5.98 -2.66 -9.85
CA ASN A 195 -6.23 -4.02 -10.33
C ASN A 195 -5.75 -4.16 -11.78
N GLY A 196 -5.28 -5.32 -12.18
CA GLY A 196 -4.98 -5.62 -13.58
C GLY A 196 -6.27 -5.82 -14.40
N GLU A 197 -6.30 -5.39 -15.68
CA GLU A 197 -7.49 -5.54 -16.52
C GLU A 197 -7.86 -6.99 -16.80
N LYS A 198 -6.90 -7.91 -16.67
CA LYS A 198 -7.08 -9.38 -16.81
C LYS A 198 -7.04 -10.09 -15.46
N ASP A 199 -7.23 -9.39 -14.36
CA ASP A 199 -7.29 -10.04 -13.05
C ASP A 199 -8.32 -11.18 -13.07
N PHE A 200 -7.82 -12.40 -13.00
CA PHE A 200 -8.64 -13.61 -13.17
C PHE A 200 -9.58 -13.83 -11.97
N PHE A 201 -9.25 -13.37 -10.79
CA PHE A 201 -10.16 -13.38 -9.65
C PHE A 201 -11.34 -12.43 -9.87
N GLY A 202 -11.15 -11.32 -10.60
CA GLY A 202 -12.22 -10.45 -11.09
C GLY A 202 -12.92 -10.99 -12.34
N GLY A 203 -12.63 -12.22 -12.76
CA GLY A 203 -13.22 -12.87 -13.92
C GLY A 203 -12.48 -12.63 -15.24
N GLY A 204 -11.24 -12.15 -15.20
CA GLY A 204 -10.32 -12.05 -16.35
C GLY A 204 -10.74 -11.06 -17.45
N MET A 205 -11.70 -10.17 -17.17
CA MET A 205 -12.22 -9.18 -18.11
C MET A 205 -12.32 -7.81 -17.47
N ALA A 206 -11.83 -6.78 -18.16
CA ALA A 206 -11.83 -5.40 -17.69
C ALA A 206 -13.20 -4.90 -17.19
N SER A 207 -14.30 -5.32 -17.83
CA SER A 207 -15.66 -4.94 -17.39
C SER A 207 -16.01 -5.49 -16.00
N ARG A 208 -15.65 -6.74 -15.71
CA ARG A 208 -15.91 -7.39 -14.41
C ARG A 208 -14.99 -6.82 -13.32
N VAL A 209 -13.70 -6.65 -13.62
CA VAL A 209 -12.73 -6.01 -12.71
C VAL A 209 -13.20 -4.60 -12.34
N ARG A 210 -13.75 -3.86 -13.29
CA ARG A 210 -14.32 -2.52 -13.05
C ARG A 210 -15.52 -2.59 -12.09
N VAL A 211 -16.45 -3.52 -12.31
CA VAL A 211 -17.61 -3.69 -11.42
C VAL A 211 -17.16 -3.99 -9.99
N ALA A 212 -16.20 -4.89 -9.81
CA ALA A 212 -15.63 -5.20 -8.50
C ALA A 212 -14.95 -3.96 -7.88
N SER A 213 -14.19 -3.19 -8.68
CA SER A 213 -13.52 -1.97 -8.22
C SER A 213 -14.52 -0.88 -7.77
N ILE A 214 -15.63 -0.73 -8.50
CA ILE A 214 -16.73 0.18 -8.11
C ILE A 214 -17.36 -0.28 -6.79
N ALA A 215 -17.62 -1.57 -6.63
CA ALA A 215 -18.23 -2.09 -5.41
C ALA A 215 -17.36 -1.82 -4.16
N VAL A 216 -16.03 -1.95 -4.29
CA VAL A 216 -15.08 -1.72 -3.19
C VAL A 216 -14.91 -0.22 -2.88
N THR A 217 -14.84 0.64 -3.90
CA THR A 217 -14.49 2.06 -3.71
C THR A 217 -15.70 3.01 -3.71
N ALA A 218 -16.89 2.53 -4.10
CA ALA A 218 -18.09 3.33 -4.37
C ALA A 218 -17.87 4.45 -5.41
N LYS A 219 -16.83 4.34 -6.24
CA LYS A 219 -16.51 5.35 -7.24
C LYS A 219 -16.84 4.85 -8.64
N SER A 220 -17.83 5.49 -9.28
CA SER A 220 -18.31 5.15 -10.62
C SER A 220 -17.85 6.17 -11.64
N CYS A 221 -17.42 5.72 -12.81
CA CYS A 221 -17.04 6.50 -13.99
C CYS A 221 -17.61 5.83 -15.24
N ALA A 222 -17.27 6.36 -16.43
CA ALA A 222 -17.71 5.79 -17.70
C ALA A 222 -17.34 4.29 -17.82
N SER A 223 -18.16 3.51 -18.51
CA SER A 223 -17.98 2.06 -18.67
C SER A 223 -16.71 1.64 -19.39
N SER A 224 -16.05 2.57 -20.10
CA SER A 224 -14.76 2.38 -20.74
C SER A 224 -13.57 2.86 -19.90
N ALA A 225 -13.80 3.44 -18.70
CA ALA A 225 -12.73 4.02 -17.89
C ALA A 225 -11.74 2.98 -17.37
N TYR A 226 -10.46 3.33 -17.36
CA TYR A 226 -9.35 2.61 -16.72
C TYR A 226 -8.82 3.33 -15.48
N SER A 227 -9.35 4.51 -15.20
CA SER A 227 -9.04 5.30 -14.02
C SER A 227 -10.29 6.00 -13.55
N CYS A 228 -10.58 5.93 -12.26
CA CYS A 228 -11.71 6.59 -11.64
C CYS A 228 -11.29 7.08 -10.25
N LEU A 229 -10.70 8.27 -10.22
CA LEU A 229 -10.17 8.88 -9.01
C LEU A 229 -10.96 10.14 -8.61
N ASN A 230 -11.05 10.40 -7.33
CA ASN A 230 -11.47 11.67 -6.76
C ASN A 230 -10.32 12.70 -6.83
N ALA A 231 -10.61 13.97 -6.54
CA ALA A 231 -9.61 15.03 -6.55
C ALA A 231 -8.43 14.77 -5.60
N ASN A 232 -8.67 14.06 -4.47
CA ASN A 232 -7.61 13.66 -3.54
C ASN A 232 -6.89 12.35 -3.95
N GLY A 233 -7.19 11.80 -5.12
CA GLY A 233 -6.58 10.60 -5.66
C GLY A 233 -7.12 9.26 -5.10
N SER A 234 -8.13 9.26 -4.24
CA SER A 234 -8.84 8.02 -3.83
C SER A 234 -9.71 7.47 -4.97
N GLY A 235 -10.01 6.19 -4.94
CA GLY A 235 -10.80 5.51 -5.96
C GLY A 235 -10.08 4.29 -6.53
N TRP A 236 -10.18 4.06 -7.84
CA TRP A 236 -9.57 2.88 -8.46
C TRP A 236 -8.85 3.20 -9.76
N LEU A 237 -7.86 2.36 -10.04
CA LEU A 237 -7.09 2.32 -11.28
C LEU A 237 -7.12 0.89 -11.81
N MET A 238 -7.13 0.73 -13.11
CA MET A 238 -7.02 -0.55 -13.78
C MET A 238 -5.84 -0.51 -14.75
N VAL A 239 -4.86 -1.36 -14.54
CA VAL A 239 -3.64 -1.46 -15.34
C VAL A 239 -3.96 -2.20 -16.63
N ARG A 240 -3.50 -1.67 -17.77
CA ARG A 240 -3.70 -2.30 -19.08
C ARG A 240 -2.54 -3.25 -19.41
N ASN A 241 -2.82 -4.25 -20.23
CA ASN A 241 -1.80 -5.20 -20.68
C ASN A 241 -0.58 -4.52 -21.33
N ASN A 242 -0.79 -3.47 -22.12
CA ASN A 242 0.29 -2.75 -22.78
C ASN A 242 1.12 -1.86 -21.85
N GLU A 243 0.66 -1.64 -20.62
CA GLU A 243 1.37 -0.83 -19.63
C GLU A 243 2.41 -1.62 -18.86
N VAL A 244 2.23 -2.93 -18.71
CA VAL A 244 3.18 -3.82 -18.00
C VAL A 244 4.24 -4.40 -18.94
N THR A 245 5.34 -4.89 -18.37
CA THR A 245 6.49 -5.34 -19.15
C THR A 245 6.21 -6.62 -19.93
N ASP A 246 5.52 -7.57 -19.32
CA ASP A 246 5.18 -8.88 -19.88
C ASP A 246 3.90 -8.89 -20.72
N LYS A 247 3.22 -7.75 -20.84
CA LYS A 247 1.95 -7.58 -21.57
C LYS A 247 0.78 -8.38 -20.98
N SER A 248 0.85 -8.73 -19.70
CA SER A 248 -0.22 -9.40 -18.97
C SER A 248 -0.54 -8.67 -17.66
N ALA A 249 -1.48 -7.72 -17.72
CA ALA A 249 -1.98 -7.06 -16.52
C ALA A 249 -3.01 -7.97 -15.82
N ASP A 250 -2.55 -9.08 -15.30
CA ASP A 250 -3.32 -10.05 -14.52
C ASP A 250 -3.39 -9.65 -13.02
N HIS A 251 -3.69 -10.60 -12.14
CA HIS A 251 -3.73 -10.36 -10.70
C HIS A 251 -2.39 -9.91 -10.14
N CYS A 252 -1.28 -10.41 -10.72
CA CYS A 252 0.09 -10.13 -10.29
C CYS A 252 0.83 -9.14 -11.20
N TYR A 253 0.14 -8.19 -11.81
CA TYR A 253 0.67 -7.20 -12.74
C TYR A 253 1.93 -6.45 -12.24
N GLN A 254 2.21 -6.45 -10.95
CA GLN A 254 3.41 -5.86 -10.33
C GLN A 254 4.65 -6.76 -10.46
N ARG A 255 4.50 -7.97 -10.99
CA ARG A 255 5.60 -8.91 -11.28
C ARG A 255 5.92 -8.90 -12.78
N LYS A 256 7.11 -9.32 -13.12
CA LYS A 256 7.58 -9.42 -14.51
C LYS A 256 7.25 -10.77 -15.16
N SER A 257 6.56 -11.65 -14.51
CA SER A 257 6.20 -12.97 -15.06
C SER A 257 4.71 -13.06 -15.35
N ASN A 258 4.33 -13.74 -16.44
CA ASN A 258 2.95 -14.03 -16.77
C ASN A 258 2.28 -15.03 -15.79
N ASP A 259 2.98 -15.43 -14.75
CA ASP A 259 2.53 -16.39 -13.77
C ASP A 259 2.50 -15.76 -12.38
N CYS A 260 1.30 -15.63 -11.86
CA CYS A 260 1.06 -15.14 -10.51
C CYS A 260 1.71 -16.01 -9.44
N PHE A 261 1.92 -17.28 -9.74
CA PHE A 261 2.56 -18.26 -8.87
C PHE A 261 4.05 -18.46 -9.15
N GLY A 262 4.62 -17.67 -10.07
CA GLY A 262 6.04 -17.70 -10.42
C GLY A 262 6.93 -17.02 -9.37
N SER A 263 8.14 -16.63 -9.78
CA SER A 263 9.13 -16.04 -8.86
C SER A 263 8.67 -14.71 -8.28
N GLU A 264 8.49 -14.65 -6.97
CA GLU A 264 8.21 -13.43 -6.19
C GLU A 264 9.39 -12.44 -6.18
N SER A 265 10.54 -12.84 -6.65
CA SER A 265 11.76 -12.02 -6.62
C SER A 265 11.89 -11.05 -7.80
N ILE A 266 11.08 -11.23 -8.86
CA ILE A 266 11.17 -10.40 -10.06
C ILE A 266 9.98 -9.44 -10.13
N VAL A 267 10.24 -8.19 -9.79
CA VAL A 267 9.23 -7.11 -9.83
C VAL A 267 9.22 -6.45 -11.21
N ASP A 268 8.05 -6.05 -11.68
CA ASP A 268 7.96 -5.26 -12.91
C ASP A 268 8.59 -3.86 -12.69
N PRO A 269 9.62 -3.47 -13.45
CA PRO A 269 10.27 -2.18 -13.29
C PRO A 269 9.32 -1.00 -13.58
N LYS A 270 8.30 -1.17 -14.43
CA LYS A 270 7.30 -0.13 -14.68
C LYS A 270 6.38 0.08 -13.48
N TRP A 271 6.11 -0.99 -12.71
CA TRP A 271 5.44 -0.86 -11.42
C TRP A 271 6.37 -0.25 -10.37
N GLN A 272 7.59 -0.78 -10.24
CA GLN A 272 8.49 -0.43 -9.14
C GLN A 272 8.97 1.03 -9.21
N THR A 273 9.36 1.50 -10.40
CA THR A 273 10.00 2.82 -10.62
C THR A 273 9.31 3.67 -11.67
N GLY A 274 8.22 3.19 -12.25
CA GLY A 274 7.48 3.89 -13.30
C GLY A 274 6.82 5.18 -12.81
N ARG A 275 6.41 6.01 -13.78
CA ARG A 275 5.74 7.31 -13.55
C ARG A 275 4.21 7.25 -13.70
N ALA A 276 3.67 6.11 -14.12
CA ALA A 276 2.23 5.93 -14.27
C ALA A 276 1.51 6.05 -12.91
N SER A 277 0.25 6.47 -12.94
CA SER A 277 -0.57 6.63 -11.72
C SER A 277 -0.79 5.33 -10.94
N TRP A 278 -0.70 4.19 -11.63
CA TRP A 278 -0.80 2.85 -11.05
C TRP A 278 0.52 2.33 -10.46
N ALA A 279 1.67 2.96 -10.80
CA ALA A 279 2.99 2.55 -10.34
C ALA A 279 3.19 2.82 -8.84
N LEU A 280 4.10 2.08 -8.23
CA LEU A 280 4.38 2.15 -6.80
C LEU A 280 4.70 3.58 -6.32
N PRO A 281 5.58 4.37 -6.98
CA PRO A 281 5.91 5.71 -6.50
C PRO A 281 4.70 6.64 -6.40
N ALA A 282 3.77 6.58 -7.36
CA ALA A 282 2.55 7.40 -7.35
C ALA A 282 1.61 7.03 -6.20
N ASN A 283 1.52 5.73 -5.89
CA ASN A 283 0.67 5.23 -4.80
C ASN A 283 1.29 5.50 -3.42
N MET A 284 2.62 5.41 -3.28
CA MET A 284 3.32 5.79 -2.05
C MET A 284 3.23 7.31 -1.80
N ASN A 285 3.33 8.14 -2.84
CA ASN A 285 3.11 9.58 -2.74
C ASN A 285 1.68 9.90 -2.30
N TRP A 286 0.69 9.18 -2.81
CA TRP A 286 -0.70 9.33 -2.39
C TRP A 286 -0.89 8.95 -0.92
N LEU A 287 -0.37 7.80 -0.47
CA LEU A 287 -0.45 7.40 0.94
C LEU A 287 0.20 8.42 1.87
N LYS A 288 1.35 8.98 1.48
CA LYS A 288 2.05 10.01 2.26
C LYS A 288 1.14 11.20 2.61
N THR A 289 0.18 11.56 1.78
CA THR A 289 -0.69 12.73 2.03
C THR A 289 -1.64 12.55 3.22
N PHE A 290 -1.77 11.35 3.77
CA PHE A 290 -2.69 11.06 4.89
C PHE A 290 -2.00 10.97 6.26
N ALA A 291 -0.68 10.88 6.28
CA ALA A 291 0.09 10.87 7.52
C ALA A 291 1.39 11.66 7.26
N MET A 292 1.55 12.78 7.93
CA MET A 292 2.70 13.66 7.70
C MET A 292 3.88 13.25 8.56
N PRO A 293 5.08 13.10 7.96
CA PRO A 293 6.33 12.89 8.68
C PRO A 293 6.70 14.08 9.57
#